data_3ac66f2fa22f5d32dc8fccd75d67e48a
#
_entry.id   3ac66f2fa22f5d32dc8fccd75d67e48a
#
_cell.length_a   1.000
_cell.length_b   1.000
_cell.length_c   1.000
_cell.angle_alpha   90.00
_cell.angle_beta   90.00
_cell.angle_gamma   90.00
#
_symmetry.space_group_name_H-M   'P 1'
#
loop_
_entity.id
_entity.type
_entity.pdbx_description
1 polymer ?
#
loop_
_entity_poly.entity_id
_entity_poly.type
_entity_poly.pdbx_seq_one_letter_code
_entity_poly.pdbx_strand_id
1 'polypeptide(L)'
;MAKITVTTGEAPYGTQRPYTMMRFVLAALSDGHGVNVFLFEDAVAMAKKGQKTSDFPGVLNEKMPNAEELLAAGIKAGAIVRACGVCCQERAIKQEEMIEGAVISGMKDLVKWVAESDKVISF
;
A
#
# COMPACT_ATOMS: atom_id res chain seq x y z
N MET A 1 3.53 -10.41 19.49
CA MET A 1 3.43 -9.41 18.43
C MET A 1 4.70 -9.39 17.61
N ALA A 2 4.58 -9.46 16.30
CA ALA A 2 5.71 -9.32 15.39
C ALA A 2 5.64 -7.97 14.67
N LYS A 3 6.79 -7.50 14.19
CA LYS A 3 6.90 -6.36 13.29
C LYS A 3 7.13 -6.88 11.88
N ILE A 4 6.21 -6.58 10.98
CA ILE A 4 6.21 -7.12 9.63
C ILE A 4 6.34 -5.99 8.62
N THR A 5 7.33 -6.09 7.72
CA THR A 5 7.44 -5.19 6.58
C THR A 5 6.93 -5.90 5.34
N VAL A 6 6.01 -5.24 4.66
CA VAL A 6 5.37 -5.75 3.44
C VAL A 6 5.73 -4.84 2.29
N THR A 7 6.11 -5.43 1.15
CA THR A 7 6.47 -4.66 -0.04
C THR A 7 5.69 -5.14 -1.26
N THR A 8 5.45 -4.24 -2.20
CA THR A 8 4.94 -4.59 -3.51
C THR A 8 5.43 -3.59 -4.56
N GLY A 9 5.67 -4.10 -5.77
CA GLY A 9 5.96 -3.29 -6.95
C GLY A 9 4.87 -3.36 -8.00
N GLU A 10 3.79 -4.10 -7.72
CA GLU A 10 2.73 -4.32 -8.69
C GLU A 10 1.80 -3.11 -8.83
N ALA A 11 1.36 -2.86 -10.06
CA ALA A 11 0.34 -1.84 -10.31
C ALA A 11 -0.95 -2.19 -9.55
N PRO A 12 -1.67 -1.17 -9.03
CA PRO A 12 -2.87 -1.42 -8.22
C PRO A 12 -4.02 -2.05 -9.01
N TYR A 13 -4.00 -1.94 -10.33
CA TYR A 13 -5.02 -2.50 -11.20
C TYR A 13 -4.35 -3.30 -12.32
N GLY A 14 -5.01 -4.36 -12.77
CA GLY A 14 -4.47 -5.28 -13.77
C GLY A 14 -3.96 -6.60 -13.18
N THR A 15 -3.63 -6.62 -11.89
CA THR A 15 -3.32 -7.84 -11.14
C THR A 15 -4.05 -7.82 -9.81
N GLN A 16 -4.15 -8.97 -9.16
CA GLN A 16 -4.80 -9.08 -7.85
C GLN A 16 -3.80 -8.92 -6.69
N ARG A 17 -2.50 -8.82 -6.98
CA ARG A 17 -1.45 -8.78 -5.96
C ARG A 17 -1.64 -7.69 -4.91
N PRO A 18 -1.88 -6.42 -5.28
CA PRO A 18 -2.07 -5.38 -4.27
C PRO A 18 -3.31 -5.63 -3.40
N TYR A 19 -4.36 -6.17 -3.97
CA TYR A 19 -5.56 -6.54 -3.22
C TYR A 19 -5.23 -7.62 -2.19
N THR A 20 -4.52 -8.67 -2.62
CA THR A 20 -4.08 -9.76 -1.75
C THR A 20 -3.16 -9.26 -0.64
N MET A 21 -2.23 -8.38 -0.99
CA MET A 21 -1.35 -7.74 0.00
C MET A 21 -2.16 -7.03 1.08
N MET A 22 -3.14 -6.23 0.70
CA MET A 22 -3.93 -5.48 1.69
C MET A 22 -4.79 -6.39 2.56
N ARG A 23 -5.28 -7.50 2.02
CA ARG A 23 -5.95 -8.52 2.85
C ARG A 23 -5.00 -9.07 3.92
N PHE A 24 -3.76 -9.36 3.53
CA PHE A 24 -2.73 -9.80 4.48
C PHE A 24 -2.46 -8.71 5.53
N VAL A 25 -2.26 -7.47 5.09
CA VAL A 25 -1.98 -6.34 6.00
C VAL A 25 -3.08 -6.17 7.03
N LEU A 26 -4.33 -6.15 6.58
CA LEU A 26 -5.48 -5.97 7.49
C LEU A 26 -5.60 -7.14 8.47
N ALA A 27 -5.37 -8.36 8.02
CA ALA A 27 -5.38 -9.53 8.88
C ALA A 27 -4.26 -9.47 9.93
N ALA A 28 -3.05 -9.10 9.53
CA ALA A 28 -1.92 -8.97 10.44
C ALA A 28 -2.16 -7.90 11.51
N LEU A 29 -2.72 -6.75 11.10
CA LEU A 29 -3.08 -5.69 12.05
C LEU A 29 -4.16 -6.15 13.02
N SER A 30 -5.15 -6.89 12.52
CA SER A 30 -6.23 -7.45 13.36
C SER A 30 -5.68 -8.43 14.41
N ASP A 31 -4.62 -9.15 14.08
CA ASP A 31 -3.95 -10.08 15.00
C ASP A 31 -2.97 -9.36 15.95
N GLY A 32 -2.88 -8.05 15.90
CA GLY A 32 -2.06 -7.25 16.81
C GLY A 32 -0.61 -7.09 16.39
N HIS A 33 -0.26 -7.41 15.15
CA HIS A 33 1.10 -7.19 14.64
C HIS A 33 1.29 -5.74 14.20
N GLY A 34 2.52 -5.25 14.26
CA GLY A 34 2.90 -3.99 13.64
C GLY A 34 3.23 -4.20 12.17
N VAL A 35 2.69 -3.38 11.28
CA VAL A 35 2.88 -3.55 9.84
C VAL A 35 3.36 -2.27 9.19
N ASN A 36 4.47 -2.38 8.48
CA ASN A 36 4.99 -1.35 7.59
C ASN A 36 4.70 -1.78 6.14
N VAL A 37 4.24 -0.87 5.32
CA VAL A 37 3.98 -1.11 3.89
C VAL A 37 4.85 -0.18 3.07
N PHE A 38 5.71 -0.75 2.23
CA PHE A 38 6.54 0.03 1.32
C PHE A 38 6.13 -0.23 -0.13
N LEU A 39 5.73 0.83 -0.81
CA LEU A 39 5.29 0.79 -2.20
C LEU A 39 6.41 1.31 -3.09
N PHE A 40 6.82 0.51 -4.08
CA PHE A 40 7.79 0.95 -5.07
C PHE A 40 7.30 0.63 -6.47
N GLU A 41 7.99 1.16 -7.49
CA GLU A 41 7.62 0.98 -8.88
C GLU A 41 6.14 1.36 -9.10
N ASP A 42 5.40 0.61 -9.88
CA ASP A 42 4.00 0.95 -10.19
C ASP A 42 3.07 0.96 -8.98
N ALA A 43 3.46 0.32 -7.89
CA ALA A 43 2.64 0.27 -6.68
C ALA A 43 2.47 1.63 -6.00
N VAL A 44 3.33 2.61 -6.29
CA VAL A 44 3.16 3.96 -5.71
C VAL A 44 1.81 4.59 -6.09
N ALA A 45 1.23 4.16 -7.20
CA ALA A 45 -0.10 4.62 -7.62
C ALA A 45 -1.23 4.20 -6.67
N MET A 46 -1.01 3.19 -5.82
CA MET A 46 -2.01 2.81 -4.80
C MET A 46 -2.32 3.95 -3.84
N ALA A 47 -1.34 4.80 -3.58
CA ALA A 47 -1.47 5.89 -2.61
C ALA A 47 -2.08 7.15 -3.22
N LYS A 48 -2.34 7.19 -4.51
CA LYS A 48 -2.85 8.40 -5.16
C LYS A 48 -4.31 8.62 -4.84
N LYS A 49 -4.67 9.87 -4.49
CA LYS A 49 -6.06 10.28 -4.24
C LYS A 49 -6.90 10.26 -5.52
N GLY A 50 -8.18 10.01 -5.37
CA GLY A 50 -9.16 10.20 -6.44
C GLY A 50 -9.30 9.03 -7.39
N GLN A 51 -8.98 7.83 -6.95
CA GLN A 51 -9.16 6.61 -7.75
C GLN A 51 -10.66 6.28 -7.83
N LYS A 52 -11.23 6.43 -9.01
CA LYS A 52 -12.67 6.20 -9.23
C LYS A 52 -12.87 4.95 -10.08
N THR A 53 -12.83 3.79 -9.45
CA THR A 53 -12.98 2.50 -10.11
C THR A 53 -14.36 1.89 -9.95
N SER A 54 -15.18 2.43 -9.06
CA SER A 54 -16.40 1.80 -8.59
C SER A 54 -17.64 2.08 -9.42
N ASP A 55 -17.57 3.00 -10.39
CA ASP A 55 -18.74 3.37 -11.19
C ASP A 55 -18.97 2.42 -12.36
N PHE A 56 -18.13 1.42 -12.54
CA PHE A 56 -18.35 0.40 -13.55
C PHE A 56 -19.39 -0.59 -13.00
N PRO A 57 -20.52 -0.80 -13.69
CA PRO A 57 -21.48 -1.79 -13.23
C PRO A 57 -20.82 -3.17 -13.29
N GLY A 58 -20.43 -3.65 -12.11
CA GLY A 58 -19.78 -4.94 -12.00
C GLY A 58 -20.73 -6.08 -12.35
N VAL A 59 -20.17 -7.15 -12.87
CA VAL A 59 -20.92 -8.37 -13.20
C VAL A 59 -21.64 -8.92 -11.97
N LEU A 60 -21.18 -8.56 -10.77
CA LEU A 60 -21.69 -9.09 -9.50
C LEU A 60 -22.55 -8.09 -8.71
N ASN A 61 -22.80 -6.90 -9.24
CA ASN A 61 -23.53 -5.83 -8.54
C ASN A 61 -22.98 -5.50 -7.13
N GLU A 62 -21.77 -5.89 -6.83
CA GLU A 62 -21.13 -5.61 -5.55
C GLU A 62 -20.04 -4.56 -5.72
N LYS A 63 -20.05 -3.57 -4.85
CA LYS A 63 -19.01 -2.57 -4.82
C LYS A 63 -17.79 -3.12 -4.08
N MET A 64 -16.74 -3.43 -4.82
CA MET A 64 -15.47 -3.80 -4.25
C MET A 64 -14.68 -2.54 -3.87
N PRO A 65 -14.00 -2.51 -2.72
CA PRO A 65 -13.14 -1.38 -2.40
C PRO A 65 -11.99 -1.30 -3.41
N ASN A 66 -11.65 -0.09 -3.83
CA ASN A 66 -10.50 0.11 -4.70
C ASN A 66 -9.19 0.14 -3.90
N ALA A 67 -8.05 0.25 -4.59
CA ALA A 67 -6.74 0.23 -3.95
C ALA A 67 -6.55 1.39 -2.96
N GLU A 68 -7.05 2.56 -3.29
CA GLU A 68 -7.01 3.72 -2.39
C GLU A 68 -7.78 3.46 -1.09
N GLU A 69 -8.98 2.93 -1.20
CA GLU A 69 -9.83 2.62 -0.04
C GLU A 69 -9.20 1.55 0.86
N LEU A 70 -8.61 0.52 0.25
CA LEU A 70 -7.93 -0.54 1.00
C LEU A 70 -6.70 -0.01 1.73
N LEU A 71 -5.91 0.82 1.06
CA LEU A 71 -4.71 1.39 1.67
C LEU A 71 -5.09 2.34 2.80
N ALA A 72 -6.11 3.17 2.61
CA ALA A 72 -6.62 4.06 3.64
C ALA A 72 -7.13 3.28 4.85
N ALA A 73 -7.81 2.16 4.64
CA ALA A 73 -8.27 1.29 5.72
C ALA A 73 -7.08 0.71 6.50
N GLY A 74 -6.02 0.30 5.81
CA GLY A 74 -4.80 -0.18 6.45
C GLY A 74 -4.14 0.89 7.31
N ILE A 75 -4.04 2.12 6.81
CA ILE A 75 -3.48 3.25 7.55
C ILE A 75 -4.32 3.53 8.79
N LYS A 76 -5.64 3.55 8.64
CA LYS A 76 -6.55 3.76 9.77
C LYS A 76 -6.42 2.68 10.84
N ALA A 77 -6.13 1.45 10.42
CA ALA A 77 -5.93 0.32 11.33
C ALA A 77 -4.51 0.27 11.94
N GLY A 78 -3.62 1.17 11.55
CA GLY A 78 -2.29 1.32 12.15
C GLY A 78 -1.11 1.00 11.25
N ALA A 79 -1.31 0.68 9.97
CA ALA A 79 -0.19 0.48 9.05
C ALA A 79 0.57 1.79 8.81
N ILE A 80 1.89 1.68 8.74
CA ILE A 80 2.75 2.80 8.34
C ILE A 80 3.10 2.61 6.87
N VAL A 81 2.74 3.57 6.03
CA VAL A 81 2.89 3.45 4.57
C VAL A 81 3.92 4.45 4.05
N ARG A 82 4.84 3.96 3.23
CA ARG A 82 5.83 4.78 2.52
C ARG A 82 5.79 4.43 1.04
N ALA A 83 6.00 5.45 0.22
CA ALA A 83 6.07 5.31 -1.23
C ALA A 83 7.47 5.76 -1.71
N CYS A 84 8.06 4.96 -2.59
CA CYS A 84 9.41 5.24 -3.10
C CYS A 84 9.46 6.56 -3.86
N GLY A 85 10.36 7.45 -3.46
CA GLY A 85 10.49 8.78 -4.05
C GLY A 85 10.91 8.78 -5.52
N VAL A 86 11.87 7.92 -5.89
CA VAL A 86 12.30 7.78 -7.29
C VAL A 86 11.14 7.28 -8.16
N CYS A 87 10.40 6.30 -7.67
CA CYS A 87 9.25 5.75 -8.41
C CYS A 87 8.14 6.78 -8.59
N CYS A 88 7.90 7.59 -7.56
CA CYS A 88 6.96 8.70 -7.65
C CYS A 88 7.41 9.76 -8.65
N GLN A 89 8.68 10.12 -8.62
CA GLN A 89 9.25 11.11 -9.53
C GLN A 89 9.14 10.67 -10.99
N GLU A 90 9.45 9.41 -11.28
CA GLU A 90 9.32 8.88 -12.64
C GLU A 90 7.88 8.88 -13.16
N ARG A 91 6.90 8.86 -12.27
CA ARG A 91 5.47 8.83 -12.60
C ARG A 91 4.78 10.16 -12.38
N ALA A 92 5.57 11.21 -12.08
CA ALA A 92 5.07 12.56 -11.82
C ALA A 92 4.00 12.60 -10.71
N ILE A 93 4.16 11.78 -9.69
CA ILE A 93 3.28 11.76 -8.51
C ILE A 93 3.94 12.56 -7.40
N LYS A 94 3.24 13.55 -6.88
CA LYS A 94 3.72 14.42 -5.81
C LYS A 94 3.10 14.04 -4.47
N GLN A 95 3.75 14.43 -3.38
CA GLN A 95 3.26 14.14 -2.03
C GLN A 95 1.82 14.63 -1.81
N GLU A 96 1.48 15.81 -2.30
CA GLU A 96 0.15 16.39 -2.14
C GLU A 96 -0.94 15.64 -2.90
N GLU A 97 -0.57 14.77 -3.84
CA GLU A 97 -1.50 13.92 -4.57
C GLU A 97 -1.79 12.61 -3.85
N MET A 98 -1.10 12.33 -2.74
CA MET A 98 -1.27 11.09 -1.99
C MET A 98 -2.31 11.21 -0.90
N ILE A 99 -2.91 10.08 -0.55
CA ILE A 99 -3.84 9.99 0.59
C ILE A 99 -3.09 10.32 1.88
N GLU A 100 -3.83 10.81 2.86
CA GLU A 100 -3.28 11.11 4.17
C GLU A 100 -2.68 9.86 4.81
N GLY A 101 -1.48 10.00 5.35
CA GLY A 101 -0.75 8.89 5.98
C GLY A 101 0.21 8.16 5.05
N ALA A 102 0.11 8.34 3.74
CA ALA A 102 1.10 7.83 2.80
C ALA A 102 2.17 8.89 2.57
N VAL A 103 3.42 8.57 2.87
CA VAL A 103 4.53 9.51 2.82
C VAL A 103 5.60 9.04 1.85
N ILE A 104 6.04 9.94 0.97
CA ILE A 104 7.16 9.67 0.07
C ILE A 104 8.44 9.56 0.89
N SER A 105 9.20 8.49 0.66
CA SER A 105 10.48 8.29 1.33
C SER A 105 11.48 7.58 0.42
N GLY A 106 12.68 7.35 0.92
CA GLY A 106 13.76 6.76 0.14
C GLY A 106 14.04 5.30 0.48
N MET A 107 14.90 4.71 -0.32
CA MET A 107 15.34 3.32 -0.16
C MET A 107 16.01 3.08 1.20
N LYS A 108 16.65 4.10 1.77
CA LYS A 108 17.24 3.99 3.12
C LYS A 108 16.22 3.62 4.18
N ASP A 109 15.01 4.17 4.07
CA ASP A 109 13.94 3.85 5.02
C ASP A 109 13.47 2.42 4.85
N LEU A 110 13.41 1.92 3.62
CA LEU A 110 13.08 0.51 3.38
C LEU A 110 14.13 -0.42 3.98
N VAL A 111 15.43 -0.13 3.74
CA VAL A 111 16.51 -0.93 4.31
C VAL A 111 16.43 -0.96 5.83
N LYS A 112 16.17 0.18 6.46
CA LYS A 112 16.00 0.27 7.90
C LYS A 112 14.83 -0.60 8.38
N TRP A 113 13.69 -0.52 7.71
CA TRP A 113 12.53 -1.32 8.04
C TRP A 113 12.80 -2.82 7.92
N VAL A 114 13.46 -3.23 6.85
CA VAL A 114 13.83 -4.64 6.64
C VAL A 114 14.75 -5.13 7.74
N ALA A 115 15.75 -4.33 8.12
CA ALA A 115 16.70 -4.69 9.17
C ALA A 115 16.05 -4.78 10.56
N GLU A 116 15.03 -3.98 10.83
CA GLU A 116 14.34 -3.92 12.12
C GLU A 116 13.15 -4.88 12.22
N SER A 117 12.67 -5.42 11.11
CA SER A 117 11.48 -6.26 11.09
C SER A 117 11.78 -7.70 11.49
N ASP A 118 10.81 -8.32 12.15
CA ASP A 118 10.86 -9.76 12.44
C ASP A 118 10.64 -10.58 11.18
N LYS A 119 9.78 -10.08 10.30
CA LYS A 119 9.43 -10.74 9.03
C LYS A 119 9.32 -9.72 7.92
N VAL A 120 9.68 -10.13 6.72
CA VAL A 120 9.51 -9.35 5.49
C VAL A 120 8.80 -10.24 4.47
N ILE A 121 7.76 -9.71 3.85
CA ILE A 121 7.03 -10.43 2.80
C ILE A 121 6.80 -9.49 1.62
N SER A 122 7.01 -9.99 0.41
CA SER A 122 6.81 -9.26 -0.84
C SER A 122 5.66 -9.86 -1.64
N PHE A 123 4.88 -8.98 -2.23
CA PHE A 123 3.76 -9.36 -3.08
C PHE A 123 3.95 -8.91 -4.53
#